data_fe170f705bc94b7f78c81ae6904dcc70
#
_entry.id   fe170f705bc94b7f78c81ae6904dcc70
#
_cell.length_a   1.000
_cell.length_b   1.000
_cell.length_c   1.000
_cell.angle_alpha   90.00
_cell.angle_beta   90.00
_cell.angle_gamma   90.00
#
_symmetry.space_group_name_H-M   'P 1'
#
loop_
_entity.id
_entity.type
_entity.pdbx_description
1 polymer ?
#
loop_
_entity_poly.entity_id
_entity_poly.type
_entity_poly.pdbx_seq_one_letter_code
_entity_poly.pdbx_strand_id
1 'polypeptide(L)'
;MLFAPALPGLIHGNASLTPAAATLLINRSKATIIDIRLSADFKTGHLARSKNIPAEQLTTGISQLALDKTVPIILICGTGKSSTAMISKVKKLGHEDVVSLEGGIAAWNLAGLPLVRNAS
;
A
#
# COMPACT_ATOMS: atom_id res chain seq x y z
N MET A 1 -20.82 -14.81 9.51
CA MET A 1 -20.47 -14.75 8.97
C MET A 1 -19.88 -14.66 8.46
N LEU A 2 -19.75 -14.56 8.34
CA LEU A 2 -19.34 -14.51 7.65
C LEU A 2 -18.67 -14.25 7.15
N PHE A 3 -18.51 -13.86 6.95
CA PHE A 3 -17.92 -13.57 6.28
C PHE A 3 -17.11 -13.10 6.29
N ALA A 4 -17.12 -12.90 6.57
CA ALA A 4 -16.56 -12.45 6.36
C ALA A 4 -15.61 -12.33 6.29
N PRO A 5 -15.58 -12.21 6.57
CA PRO A 5 -14.49 -12.12 6.27
C PRO A 5 -13.51 -12.36 5.74
N ALA A 6 -13.31 -12.57 6.09
CA ALA A 6 -12.44 -13.05 5.09
C ALA A 6 -12.18 -12.11 3.96
N LEU A 7 -12.47 -10.88 4.16
CA LEU A 7 -12.27 -9.95 3.06
C LEU A 7 -10.86 -9.96 2.51
N PRO A 8 -9.81 -9.96 3.35
CA PRO A 8 -8.46 -10.02 2.79
C PRO A 8 -8.23 -11.27 1.98
N GLY A 9 -8.82 -12.37 2.40
CA GLY A 9 -8.68 -13.61 1.67
C GLY A 9 -9.34 -13.60 0.31
N LEU A 10 -10.19 -12.62 0.05
CA LEU A 10 -10.84 -12.49 -1.25
C LEU A 10 -10.05 -11.62 -2.21
N ILE A 11 -8.97 -11.01 -1.76
CA ILE A 11 -8.16 -10.14 -2.60
C ILE A 11 -7.15 -10.97 -3.35
N HIS A 12 -7.31 -11.03 -4.66
CA HIS A 12 -6.46 -11.83 -5.51
C HIS A 12 -5.87 -11.00 -6.62
N GLY A 13 -4.71 -11.42 -7.11
CA GLY A 13 -4.07 -10.82 -8.25
C GLY A 13 -3.78 -9.34 -8.02
N ASN A 14 -4.22 -8.50 -8.92
CA ASN A 14 -3.90 -7.08 -8.90
C ASN A 14 -5.03 -6.27 -8.28
N ALA A 15 -5.47 -6.68 -7.11
CA ALA A 15 -6.56 -6.02 -6.43
C ALA A 15 -6.17 -4.63 -5.96
N SER A 16 -7.14 -3.72 -5.98
CA SER A 16 -6.95 -2.37 -5.43
C SER A 16 -8.08 -2.06 -4.47
N LEU A 17 -7.81 -1.19 -3.52
CA LEU A 17 -8.78 -0.76 -2.53
C LEU A 17 -9.03 0.73 -2.65
N THR A 18 -10.29 1.14 -2.48
CA THR A 18 -10.62 2.55 -2.39
C THR A 18 -9.97 3.15 -1.15
N PRO A 19 -9.83 4.48 -1.09
CA PRO A 19 -9.31 5.12 0.14
C PRO A 19 -10.08 4.70 1.39
N ALA A 20 -11.41 4.58 1.31
CA ALA A 20 -12.21 4.17 2.47
C ALA A 20 -11.88 2.73 2.88
N ALA A 21 -11.80 1.81 1.93
CA ALA A 21 -11.47 0.42 2.23
C ALA A 21 -10.04 0.29 2.75
N ALA A 22 -9.12 1.06 2.19
CA ALA A 22 -7.74 1.06 2.66
C ALA A 22 -7.64 1.54 4.10
N THR A 23 -8.40 2.58 4.45
CA THR A 23 -8.43 3.08 5.82
C THR A 23 -8.88 2.00 6.80
N LEU A 24 -9.91 1.23 6.42
CA LEU A 24 -10.38 0.14 7.26
C LEU A 24 -9.32 -0.93 7.44
N LEU A 25 -8.64 -1.28 6.36
CA LEU A 25 -7.59 -2.30 6.42
C LEU A 25 -6.44 -1.85 7.31
N ILE A 26 -6.02 -0.60 7.18
CA ILE A 26 -4.96 -0.03 7.99
C ILE A 26 -5.32 -0.11 9.48
N ASN A 27 -6.54 0.26 9.79
CA ASN A 27 -6.98 0.31 11.20
C ASN A 27 -7.17 -1.07 11.80
N ARG A 28 -7.61 -2.05 11.02
CA ARG A 28 -7.94 -3.37 11.54
C ARG A 28 -6.75 -4.33 11.61
N SER A 29 -5.85 -4.25 10.65
CA SER A 29 -4.83 -5.29 10.51
C SER A 29 -3.40 -4.76 10.58
N LYS A 30 -3.23 -3.49 10.89
CA LYS A 30 -1.90 -2.87 10.97
C LYS A 30 -1.10 -3.09 9.68
N ALA A 31 -1.78 -2.92 8.55
CA ALA A 31 -1.15 -3.11 7.25
C ALA A 31 0.10 -2.25 7.12
N THR A 32 1.10 -2.77 6.44
CA THR A 32 2.29 -2.00 6.11
C THR A 32 2.01 -1.18 4.87
N ILE A 33 2.26 0.12 4.94
CA ILE A 33 2.00 1.04 3.84
C ILE A 33 3.33 1.39 3.18
N ILE A 34 3.44 1.07 1.90
CA ILE A 34 4.67 1.33 1.14
C ILE A 34 4.36 2.30 0.02
N ASP A 35 4.98 3.47 0.06
CA ASP A 35 4.83 4.49 -0.96
C ASP A 35 5.97 4.30 -1.97
N ILE A 36 5.62 3.98 -3.22
CA ILE A 36 6.61 3.66 -4.24
C ILE A 36 6.95 4.82 -5.14
N ARG A 37 6.52 6.03 -4.76
CA ARG A 37 6.87 7.23 -5.53
C ARG A 37 8.33 7.59 -5.29
N LEU A 38 8.83 8.51 -6.09
CA LEU A 38 10.16 9.06 -5.87
C LEU A 38 10.19 9.79 -4.53
N SER A 39 11.37 9.81 -3.92
CA SER A 39 11.57 10.44 -2.63
C SER A 39 11.09 11.89 -2.62
N ALA A 40 11.34 12.63 -3.69
CA ALA A 40 10.92 14.03 -3.77
C ALA A 40 9.39 14.17 -3.68
N ASP A 41 8.68 13.28 -4.34
CA ASP A 41 7.21 13.30 -4.30
C ASP A 41 6.68 12.89 -2.92
N PHE A 42 7.30 11.88 -2.33
CA PHE A 42 6.92 11.43 -1.00
C PHE A 42 7.00 12.58 0.01
N LYS A 43 8.02 13.40 -0.09
CA LYS A 43 8.20 14.51 0.85
C LYS A 43 7.15 15.59 0.73
N THR A 44 6.47 15.68 -0.42
CA THR A 44 5.43 16.69 -0.60
C THR A 44 4.14 16.35 0.13
N GLY A 45 3.97 15.11 0.55
CA GLY A 45 2.79 14.65 1.27
C GLY A 45 2.61 13.16 1.08
N HIS A 46 2.39 12.44 2.18
CA HIS A 46 2.24 10.99 2.14
C HIS A 46 1.36 10.54 3.31
N LEU A 47 0.90 9.31 3.25
CA LEU A 47 0.11 8.76 4.33
C LEU A 47 0.97 8.60 5.58
N ALA A 48 0.38 8.88 6.73
CA ALA A 48 1.08 8.70 8.01
C ALA A 48 1.57 7.26 8.13
N ARG A 49 2.77 7.10 8.62
CA ARG A 49 3.41 5.79 8.84
C ARG A 49 3.74 5.02 7.57
N SER A 50 3.55 5.62 6.40
CA SER A 50 3.99 4.96 5.18
C SER A 50 5.51 5.03 5.07
N LYS A 51 6.08 3.99 4.45
CA LYS A 51 7.51 3.93 4.20
C LYS A 51 7.74 4.19 2.72
N ASN A 52 8.75 5.01 2.42
CA ASN A 52 9.05 5.32 1.02
C ASN A 52 10.09 4.34 0.49
N ILE A 53 9.67 3.53 -0.47
CA ILE A 53 10.57 2.64 -1.21
C ILE A 53 10.25 2.86 -2.68
N PRO A 54 11.03 3.66 -3.39
CA PRO A 54 10.77 3.89 -4.81
C PRO A 54 10.66 2.60 -5.59
N ALA A 55 9.82 2.60 -6.61
CA ALA A 55 9.48 1.38 -7.35
C ALA A 55 10.70 0.58 -7.81
N GLU A 56 11.76 1.26 -8.22
CA GLU A 56 12.96 0.59 -8.72
C GLU A 56 13.70 -0.20 -7.63
N GLN A 57 13.45 0.13 -6.37
CA GLN A 57 14.12 -0.51 -5.25
C GLN A 57 13.17 -1.40 -4.46
N LEU A 58 11.97 -1.64 -4.99
CA LEU A 58 10.89 -2.22 -4.21
C LEU A 58 11.22 -3.61 -3.67
N THR A 59 11.65 -4.53 -4.53
CA THR A 59 11.90 -5.90 -4.08
C THR A 59 13.01 -5.96 -3.05
N THR A 60 14.11 -5.26 -3.27
CA THR A 60 15.21 -5.20 -2.32
C THR A 60 14.79 -4.54 -1.02
N GLY A 61 14.08 -3.41 -1.14
CA GLY A 61 13.66 -2.64 0.04
C GLY A 61 12.70 -3.42 0.92
N ILE A 62 11.72 -4.10 0.33
CA ILE A 62 10.79 -4.91 1.11
C ILE A 62 11.50 -6.07 1.77
N SER A 63 12.41 -6.73 1.05
CA SER A 63 13.17 -7.83 1.63
C SER A 63 13.98 -7.39 2.85
N GLN A 64 14.55 -6.19 2.79
CA GLN A 64 15.33 -5.66 3.91
C GLN A 64 14.50 -5.32 5.13
N LEU A 65 13.20 -5.05 4.94
CA LEU A 65 12.33 -4.75 6.07
C LEU A 65 11.99 -6.00 6.88
N ALA A 66 12.20 -7.18 6.33
CA ALA A 66 11.92 -8.45 7.00
C ALA A 66 10.50 -8.50 7.55
N LEU A 67 9.54 -8.10 6.75
CA LEU A 67 8.14 -8.04 7.17
C LEU A 67 7.53 -9.43 7.31
N ASP A 68 6.58 -9.54 8.24
CA ASP A 68 5.78 -10.75 8.38
C ASP A 68 4.97 -10.95 7.09
N LYS A 69 5.07 -12.15 6.51
CA LYS A 69 4.43 -12.44 5.22
C LYS A 69 2.90 -12.46 5.29
N THR A 70 2.34 -12.56 6.48
CA THR A 70 0.89 -12.58 6.65
C THR A 70 0.29 -11.18 6.85
N VAL A 71 1.13 -10.18 7.12
CA VAL A 71 0.65 -8.81 7.32
C VAL A 71 0.38 -8.17 5.95
N PRO A 72 -0.80 -7.59 5.75
CA PRO A 72 -1.11 -6.96 4.47
C PRO A 72 -0.16 -5.82 4.12
N ILE A 73 0.12 -5.68 2.83
CA ILE A 73 0.91 -4.58 2.31
C ILE A 73 0.04 -3.77 1.38
N ILE A 74 0.02 -2.46 1.58
CA ILE A 74 -0.67 -1.53 0.69
C ILE A 74 0.38 -0.73 -0.07
N LEU A 75 0.37 -0.85 -1.39
CA LEU A 75 1.30 -0.11 -2.25
C LEU A 75 0.63 1.18 -2.71
N ILE A 76 1.34 2.27 -2.63
CA ILE A 76 0.81 3.59 -2.98
C ILE A 76 1.68 4.27 -4.02
N CYS A 77 1.06 4.79 -5.06
CA CYS A 77 1.75 5.63 -6.05
C CYS A 77 0.90 6.89 -6.29
N GLY A 78 1.24 7.67 -7.32
CA GLY A 78 0.52 8.91 -7.59
C GLY A 78 -0.93 8.70 -7.97
N THR A 79 -1.19 7.78 -8.88
CA THR A 79 -2.53 7.54 -9.44
C THR A 79 -3.04 6.11 -9.29
N GLY A 80 -2.27 5.24 -8.68
CA GLY A 80 -2.64 3.83 -8.50
C GLY A 80 -2.19 2.92 -9.62
N LYS A 81 -1.71 3.46 -10.71
CA LYS A 81 -1.36 2.66 -11.88
C LYS A 81 -0.07 1.87 -11.67
N SER A 82 0.97 2.55 -11.23
CA SER A 82 2.27 1.89 -10.99
C SER A 82 2.21 0.91 -9.85
N SER A 83 1.49 1.25 -8.78
CA SER A 83 1.40 0.36 -7.62
C SER A 83 0.68 -0.93 -7.97
N THR A 84 -0.37 -0.86 -8.82
CA THR A 84 -1.07 -2.06 -9.25
C THR A 84 -0.12 -2.97 -10.02
N ALA A 85 0.73 -2.41 -10.88
CA ALA A 85 1.67 -3.20 -11.66
C ALA A 85 2.74 -3.88 -10.79
N MET A 86 2.97 -3.37 -9.58
CA MET A 86 4.00 -3.92 -8.70
C MET A 86 3.49 -5.03 -7.78
N ILE A 87 2.18 -5.24 -7.70
CA ILE A 87 1.63 -6.23 -6.77
C ILE A 87 2.24 -7.61 -6.97
N SER A 88 2.32 -8.07 -8.21
CA SER A 88 2.83 -9.41 -8.46
C SER A 88 4.29 -9.58 -8.04
N LYS A 89 5.08 -8.52 -8.19
CA LYS A 89 6.48 -8.58 -7.77
C LYS A 89 6.62 -8.76 -6.26
N VAL A 90 5.77 -8.08 -5.50
CA VAL A 90 5.80 -8.21 -4.05
C VAL A 90 5.28 -9.57 -3.62
N LYS A 91 4.23 -10.06 -4.27
CA LYS A 91 3.71 -11.40 -3.96
C LYS A 91 4.74 -12.49 -4.21
N LYS A 92 5.58 -12.32 -5.21
CA LYS A 92 6.63 -13.31 -5.49
C LYS A 92 7.66 -13.42 -4.37
N LEU A 93 7.71 -12.41 -3.49
CA LEU A 93 8.58 -12.47 -2.32
C LEU A 93 7.94 -13.28 -1.19
N GLY A 94 6.73 -13.77 -1.38
CA GLY A 94 6.04 -14.59 -0.38
C GLY A 94 4.97 -13.89 0.41
N HIS A 95 4.73 -12.60 0.16
CA HIS A 95 3.68 -11.87 0.88
C HIS A 95 2.31 -12.28 0.37
N GLU A 96 1.42 -12.61 1.30
CA GLU A 96 0.12 -13.19 0.96
C GLU A 96 -0.89 -12.15 0.51
N ASP A 97 -0.93 -11.01 1.20
CA ASP A 97 -1.91 -9.97 0.93
C ASP A 97 -1.22 -8.70 0.49
N VAL A 98 -1.30 -8.41 -0.80
CA VAL A 98 -0.71 -7.21 -1.36
C VAL A 98 -1.77 -6.53 -2.21
N VAL A 99 -2.05 -5.28 -1.91
CA VAL A 99 -3.05 -4.50 -2.64
C VAL A 99 -2.48 -3.13 -2.98
N SER A 100 -3.12 -2.44 -3.91
CA SER A 100 -2.75 -1.06 -4.22
C SER A 100 -3.88 -0.13 -3.79
N LEU A 101 -3.52 1.12 -3.51
CA LEU A 101 -4.51 2.16 -3.23
C LEU A 101 -5.08 2.64 -4.55
N GLU A 102 -6.37 2.41 -4.76
CA GLU A 102 -7.05 2.82 -5.99
C GLU A 102 -6.97 4.34 -6.14
N GLY A 103 -6.51 4.78 -7.30
CA GLY A 103 -6.34 6.21 -7.56
C GLY A 103 -5.16 6.84 -6.84
N GLY A 104 -4.43 6.08 -6.02
CA GLY A 104 -3.22 6.54 -5.36
C GLY A 104 -3.38 7.76 -4.48
N ILE A 105 -2.31 8.53 -4.37
CA ILE A 105 -2.32 9.76 -3.55
C ILE A 105 -3.38 10.74 -4.03
N ALA A 106 -3.62 10.81 -5.34
CA ALA A 106 -4.61 11.73 -5.87
C ALA A 106 -6.00 11.42 -5.31
N ALA A 107 -6.39 10.15 -5.30
CA ALA A 107 -7.70 9.76 -4.77
C ALA A 107 -7.80 9.96 -3.26
N TRP A 108 -6.70 9.65 -2.54
CA TRP A 108 -6.65 9.86 -1.10
C TRP A 108 -6.89 11.32 -0.76
N ASN A 109 -6.21 12.21 -1.48
CA ASN A 109 -6.36 13.64 -1.27
C ASN A 109 -7.76 14.14 -1.62
N LEU A 110 -8.32 13.65 -2.73
CA LEU A 110 -9.68 14.02 -3.13
C LEU A 110 -10.72 13.56 -2.12
N ALA A 111 -10.46 12.46 -1.44
CA ALA A 111 -11.36 11.96 -0.40
C ALA A 111 -11.27 12.79 0.89
N GLY A 112 -10.41 13.78 0.94
CA GLY A 112 -10.25 14.63 2.11
C GLY A 112 -9.47 13.99 3.24
N LEU A 113 -8.74 12.91 2.95
CA LEU A 113 -7.98 12.22 3.99
C LEU A 113 -6.62 12.89 4.19
N PRO A 114 -6.07 12.82 5.41
CA PRO A 114 -4.88 13.60 5.74
C PRO A 114 -3.60 13.05 5.12
N LEU A 115 -2.71 13.96 4.79
CA LEU A 115 -1.35 13.64 4.38
C LEU A 115 -0.41 14.34 5.34
N VAL A 116 0.73 13.71 5.59
CA VAL A 116 1.78 14.32 6.40
C VAL A 116 2.98 14.63 5.52
N ARG A 117 3.85 15.52 5.97
CA ARG A 117 5.00 15.98 5.19
C ARG A 117 6.33 15.77 5.86
N ASN A 118 6.32 15.14 7.02
CA ASN A 118 7.58 14.88 7.70
C ASN A 118 8.28 13.70 7.05
N ALA A 119 9.46 13.38 7.54
CA ALA A 119 10.32 12.37 6.92
C ALA A 119 9.80 10.95 7.09
N SER A 120 8.78 10.78 7.86
CA SER A 120 8.25 9.42 8.02
C SER A 120 6.76 9.45 8.10
#